data_57683eee6e960d88f281cd3caac55815
#
_entry.id   57683eee6e960d88f281cd3caac55815
#
_cell.length_a   1.000
_cell.length_b   1.000
_cell.length_c   1.000
_cell.angle_alpha   90.00
_cell.angle_beta   90.00
_cell.angle_gamma   90.00
#
_symmetry.space_group_name_H-M   'P 1'
#
loop_
_entity.id
_entity.type
_entity.pdbx_description
1 polymer ?
#
loop_
_entity_poly.entity_id
_entity_poly.type
_entity_poly.pdbx_seq_one_letter_code
_entity_poly.pdbx_strand_id
1 'polypeptide(L)' 'MSNSIELLQLLESRIAHLEKHVEEQDAEIFQLSKRIDALVKVAKEQKAQFAAMAELNSNNTGDMPADEKPPHY' A
#
# COMPACT_ATOMS: atom_id res chain seq x y z
N MET A 1 7.01 -44.31 -25.97
CA MET A 1 5.76 -44.39 -25.22
C MET A 1 5.93 -43.93 -23.82
N SER A 2 6.81 -44.58 -23.03
CA SER A 2 6.99 -44.12 -21.66
C SER A 2 7.47 -42.69 -21.58
N ASN A 3 8.22 -42.24 -22.55
CA ASN A 3 8.68 -40.85 -22.54
C ASN A 3 7.54 -39.84 -22.60
N SER A 4 6.50 -40.16 -23.35
CA SER A 4 5.36 -39.28 -23.46
C SER A 4 4.60 -39.19 -22.14
N ILE A 5 4.46 -40.32 -21.48
CA ILE A 5 3.76 -40.35 -20.21
C ILE A 5 4.56 -39.60 -19.15
N GLU A 6 5.85 -39.81 -19.13
CA GLU A 6 6.72 -39.13 -18.20
C GLU A 6 6.69 -37.61 -18.42
N LEU A 7 6.68 -37.22 -19.68
CA LEU A 7 6.62 -35.81 -20.00
C LEU A 7 5.31 -35.19 -19.55
N LEU A 8 4.20 -35.90 -19.78
CA LEU A 8 2.91 -35.41 -19.33
C LEU A 8 2.86 -35.27 -17.82
N GLN A 9 3.42 -36.24 -17.11
CA GLN A 9 3.45 -36.18 -15.65
C GLN A 9 4.27 -34.99 -15.17
N LEU A 10 5.39 -34.75 -15.84
CA LEU A 10 6.22 -33.61 -15.49
C LEU A 10 5.48 -32.30 -15.72
N LEU A 11 4.78 -32.19 -16.84
CA LEU A 11 4.02 -31.00 -17.14
C LEU A 11 2.89 -30.77 -16.14
N GLU A 12 2.20 -31.84 -15.79
CA GLU A 12 1.13 -31.76 -14.80
C GLU A 12 1.68 -31.26 -13.46
N SER A 13 2.83 -31.78 -13.08
CA SER A 13 3.46 -31.35 -11.85
C SER A 13 3.83 -29.89 -11.89
N ARG A 14 4.34 -29.43 -13.00
CA ARG A 14 4.69 -28.02 -13.15
C ARG A 14 3.48 -27.12 -13.14
N ILE A 15 2.41 -27.57 -13.78
CA ILE A 15 1.18 -26.79 -13.78
C ILE A 15 0.64 -26.67 -12.35
N ALA A 16 0.64 -27.77 -11.62
CA ALA A 16 0.16 -27.72 -10.24
C ALA A 16 1.01 -26.78 -9.40
N HIS A 17 2.30 -26.82 -9.62
CA HIS A 17 3.22 -25.93 -8.90
C HIS A 17 2.95 -24.47 -9.23
N LEU A 18 2.74 -24.19 -10.51
CA LEU A 18 2.45 -22.83 -10.93
C LEU A 18 1.10 -22.35 -10.41
N GLU A 19 0.12 -23.24 -10.40
CA GLU A 19 -1.18 -22.87 -9.86
C GLU A 19 -1.08 -22.50 -8.38
N LYS A 20 -0.29 -23.25 -7.64
CA LYS A 20 -0.08 -22.94 -6.24
C LYS A 20 0.62 -21.60 -6.09
N HIS A 21 1.61 -21.34 -6.93
CA HIS A 21 2.31 -20.07 -6.90
C HIS A 21 1.37 -18.91 -7.16
N VAL A 22 0.52 -19.05 -8.16
CA VAL A 22 -0.43 -18.01 -8.50
C VAL A 22 -1.37 -17.73 -7.33
N GLU A 23 -1.84 -18.78 -6.69
CA GLU A 23 -2.72 -18.61 -5.54
C GLU A 23 -2.02 -17.88 -4.41
N GLU A 24 -0.77 -18.25 -4.17
CA GLU A 24 -0.01 -17.59 -3.11
C GLU A 24 0.25 -16.12 -3.45
N GLN A 25 0.56 -15.84 -4.70
CA GLN A 25 0.76 -14.47 -5.12
C GLN A 25 -0.52 -13.65 -5.02
N ASP A 26 -1.63 -14.24 -5.39
CA ASP A 26 -2.92 -13.55 -5.28
C ASP A 26 -3.20 -13.19 -3.83
N ALA A 27 -2.91 -14.10 -2.92
CA ALA A 27 -3.11 -13.82 -1.51
C ALA A 27 -2.21 -12.69 -1.04
N GLU A 28 -0.97 -12.69 -1.50
CA GLU A 28 -0.04 -11.63 -1.14
C GLU A 28 -0.48 -10.29 -1.69
N ILE A 29 -0.93 -10.27 -2.93
CA ILE A 29 -1.41 -9.04 -3.54
C ILE A 29 -2.61 -8.52 -2.77
N PHE A 30 -3.50 -9.40 -2.36
CA PHE A 30 -4.65 -9.00 -1.57
C PHE A 30 -4.22 -8.36 -0.26
N GLN A 31 -3.26 -8.96 0.41
CA GLN A 31 -2.74 -8.40 1.66
C GLN A 31 -2.09 -7.05 1.44
N LEU A 32 -1.31 -6.94 0.37
CA LEU A 32 -0.68 -5.66 0.06
C LEU A 32 -1.70 -4.59 -0.26
N SER A 33 -2.75 -4.95 -0.98
CA SER A 33 -3.81 -4.00 -1.28
C SER A 33 -4.47 -3.48 0.00
N LYS A 34 -4.69 -4.36 0.95
CA LYS A 34 -5.25 -3.95 2.24
C LYS A 34 -4.33 -2.99 2.97
N ARG A 35 -3.04 -3.28 2.92
CA ARG A 35 -2.07 -2.40 3.57
C ARG A 35 -2.04 -1.03 2.92
N ILE A 36 -2.09 -1.01 1.60
CA ILE A 36 -2.10 0.26 0.88
C ILE A 36 -3.35 1.05 1.25
N ASP A 37 -4.50 0.40 1.30
CA ASP A 37 -5.73 1.07 1.69
C ASP A 37 -5.62 1.66 3.08
N ALA A 38 -5.04 0.91 4.01
CA ALA A 38 -4.86 1.40 5.37
C ALA A 38 -3.92 2.59 5.41
N LEU A 39 -2.84 2.52 4.65
CA LEU A 39 -1.88 3.62 4.61
C LEU A 39 -2.49 4.88 4.00
N VAL A 40 -3.28 4.71 2.95
CA VAL A 40 -3.96 5.84 2.33
C VAL A 40 -4.90 6.48 3.33
N LYS A 41 -5.62 5.67 4.10
CA LYS A 41 -6.54 6.20 5.09
C LYS A 41 -5.79 6.99 6.15
N VAL A 42 -4.68 6.45 6.64
CA VAL A 42 -3.88 7.14 7.64
C VAL A 42 -3.32 8.44 7.07
N ALA A 43 -2.86 8.40 5.84
CA ALA A 43 -2.32 9.61 5.22
C ALA A 43 -3.38 10.69 5.10
N LYS A 44 -4.59 10.30 4.75
CA LYS A 44 -5.68 11.27 4.64
C LYS A 44 -6.02 11.85 6.00
N GLU A 45 -6.03 11.02 7.03
CA GLU A 45 -6.30 11.48 8.38
C GLU A 45 -5.23 12.44 8.86
N GLN A 46 -3.97 12.12 8.59
CA GLN A 46 -2.89 13.00 8.97
C GLN A 46 -2.97 14.33 8.24
N LYS A 47 -3.31 14.29 6.97
CA LYS A 47 -3.46 15.51 6.20
C LYS A 47 -4.57 16.37 6.77
N ALA A 48 -5.67 15.76 7.16
CA ALA A 48 -6.76 16.51 7.77
C ALA A 48 -6.35 17.11 9.10
N GLN A 49 -5.59 16.36 9.89
CA GLN A 49 -5.11 16.87 11.17
C GLN A 49 -4.16 18.04 10.98
N PHE A 50 -3.27 17.93 10.00
CA PHE A 50 -2.37 19.03 9.70
C PHE A 50 -3.12 20.28 9.27
N ALA A 51 -4.13 20.10 8.44
CA ALA A 51 -4.94 21.22 8.00
C ALA A 51 -5.65 21.87 9.17
N ALA A 52 -6.20 21.06 10.08
CA ALA A 52 -6.88 21.59 11.24
C ALA A 52 -5.93 22.34 12.16
N MET A 53 -4.73 21.79 12.34
CA MET A 53 -3.73 22.46 13.15
C MET A 53 -3.27 23.75 12.53
N ALA A 54 -3.13 23.76 11.22
CA ALA A 54 -2.73 24.97 10.53
C ALA A 54 -3.79 26.05 10.69
N GLU A 55 -5.05 25.68 10.63
CA GLU A 55 -6.11 26.64 10.83
C GLU A 55 -6.11 27.18 12.26
N LEU A 56 -5.92 26.29 13.22
CA LEU A 56 -5.84 26.74 14.60
C LEU A 56 -4.69 27.70 14.81
N ASN A 57 -3.54 27.34 14.29
CA ASN A 57 -2.38 28.22 14.41
C ASN A 57 -2.62 29.54 13.73
N SER A 58 -3.24 29.51 12.59
CA SER A 58 -3.54 30.72 11.86
C SER A 58 -4.46 31.62 12.65
N ASN A 59 -5.49 31.03 13.26
CA ASN A 59 -6.42 31.79 14.08
C ASN A 59 -5.77 32.31 15.33
N ASN A 60 -4.97 31.49 15.98
CA ASN A 60 -4.32 31.86 17.22
C ASN A 60 -3.24 32.89 17.01
N THR A 61 -2.61 32.86 15.89
CA THR A 61 -1.47 33.71 15.60
C THR A 61 -1.80 34.78 14.59
N GLY A 62 -3.05 35.20 14.56
CA GLY A 62 -3.42 36.28 13.67
C GLY A 62 -2.60 37.52 13.89
N ASP A 63 -2.12 37.70 15.10
CA ASP A 63 -1.31 38.86 15.45
C ASP A 63 0.13 38.65 15.11
N MET A 64 0.57 37.46 14.90
CA MET A 64 1.98 37.16 14.76
C MET A 64 2.48 37.61 13.41
N PRO A 65 3.71 38.06 13.37
CA PRO A 65 4.29 38.48 12.10
C PRO A 65 4.38 37.32 11.14
N ALA A 66 4.29 37.64 9.89
CA ALA A 66 4.34 36.60 8.87
C ALA A 66 5.67 35.86 8.85
N ASP A 67 6.73 36.53 9.26
CA ASP A 67 8.04 35.90 9.26
C ASP A 67 8.16 34.83 10.30
N GLU A 68 7.18 34.72 11.19
CA GLU A 68 7.18 33.64 12.16
C GLU A 68 6.81 32.35 11.54
N LYS A 69 6.38 32.36 10.33
CA LYS A 69 6.01 31.11 9.70
C LYS A 69 7.19 30.18 9.62
N PRO A 70 6.96 28.91 9.88
CA PRO A 70 8.03 27.94 9.72
C PRO A 70 8.46 27.91 8.27
N PRO A 71 9.65 27.84 8.09
CA PRO A 71 10.15 27.72 6.76
C PRO A 71 9.60 26.50 6.14
N HIS A 72 9.39 26.11 6.03
CA HIS A 72 8.99 25.23 5.71
C HIS A 72 9.06 24.23 5.48
N TYR A 73 9.08 24.07 5.43
CA TYR A 73 9.20 22.85 5.28
C TYR A 73 8.68 22.42 4.24
#